data_d2931ecf8049e9703ac40f61eac8c1bd
#
_entry.id   d2931ecf8049e9703ac40f61eac8c1bd
#
_cell.length_a   1.000
_cell.length_b   1.000
_cell.length_c   1.000
_cell.angle_alpha   90.00
_cell.angle_beta   90.00
_cell.angle_gamma   90.00
#
_symmetry.space_group_name_H-M   'P 1'
#
loop_
_entity.id
_entity.type
_entity.pdbx_description
1 polymer ?
#
loop_
_entity_poly.entity_id
_entity_poly.type
_entity_poly.pdbx_seq_one_letter_code
_entity_poly.pdbx_strand_id
1 'polypeptide(L)'
;MLKRQLGTLFLAICLTLTTVPSVLGGENTQTITVTGDGSGDYNCDGVDDHVQINQALEFAAANPGTTVQLKGPFTYDIGGSLLIGSDTTLAGDSGVTIKLAKGLPLWGSRESSIAEKKAMIMIRGGSASNVKIENLTVDGSQSDYYPGIRLGTSSYNMATIINCNGLTIQGVTFQNGCNDALLISKSSNVMIDSVTVNKCGHDGVYAYHVNGITVKNSKFINRTNSSVRFDSVTDGVMKNNECTTSGGGYAGLELQGNLKNIEASGNYFHDLPVPAVIRLNTQETNVNIHDNRIENCG
;
A
#
# COMPACT_ATOMS: atom_id res chain seq x y z
N MET A 1 -64.28 -60.96 -18.30
CA MET A 1 -63.57 -59.68 -18.66
C MET A 1 -63.44 -58.88 -17.38
N LEU A 2 -62.25 -58.94 -16.77
CA LEU A 2 -61.96 -58.20 -15.54
C LEU A 2 -61.21 -56.87 -15.93
N LYS A 3 -61.85 -55.74 -15.64
CA LYS A 3 -61.17 -54.44 -15.75
C LYS A 3 -60.35 -54.16 -14.47
N ARG A 4 -59.04 -54.10 -14.57
CA ARG A 4 -58.16 -53.62 -13.51
C ARG A 4 -58.14 -52.09 -13.54
N GLN A 5 -58.53 -51.48 -12.44
CA GLN A 5 -58.30 -50.07 -12.16
C GLN A 5 -56.88 -49.90 -11.59
N LEU A 6 -56.03 -49.10 -12.27
CA LEU A 6 -54.78 -48.59 -11.71
C LEU A 6 -55.10 -47.37 -10.86
N GLY A 7 -54.89 -47.46 -9.59
CA GLY A 7 -54.88 -46.30 -8.70
C GLY A 7 -53.51 -45.63 -8.74
N THR A 8 -53.47 -44.34 -9.13
CA THR A 8 -52.27 -43.49 -9.11
C THR A 8 -52.10 -42.92 -7.71
N LEU A 9 -51.04 -43.34 -7.02
CA LEU A 9 -50.66 -42.80 -5.71
C LEU A 9 -49.85 -41.52 -5.92
N PHE A 10 -50.38 -40.35 -5.57
CA PHE A 10 -49.67 -39.10 -5.51
C PHE A 10 -48.91 -39.02 -4.18
N LEU A 11 -47.57 -39.10 -4.27
CA LEU A 11 -46.69 -38.85 -3.13
C LEU A 11 -46.39 -37.32 -3.06
N ALA A 12 -47.00 -36.64 -2.12
CA ALA A 12 -46.74 -35.25 -1.84
C ALA A 12 -45.41 -35.15 -1.05
N ILE A 13 -44.34 -34.74 -1.70
CA ILE A 13 -43.06 -34.39 -1.04
C ILE A 13 -43.24 -33.01 -0.42
N CYS A 14 -43.37 -32.96 0.89
CA CYS A 14 -43.34 -31.70 1.65
C CYS A 14 -41.88 -31.24 1.80
N LEU A 15 -41.46 -30.29 0.96
CA LEU A 15 -40.14 -29.64 1.10
C LEU A 15 -40.22 -28.67 2.28
N THR A 16 -39.70 -29.05 3.43
CA THR A 16 -39.48 -28.11 4.53
C THR A 16 -38.24 -27.31 4.20
N LEU A 17 -38.41 -26.03 3.80
CA LEU A 17 -37.32 -25.06 3.76
C LEU A 17 -36.86 -24.84 5.21
N THR A 18 -35.75 -25.45 5.57
CA THR A 18 -34.98 -25.04 6.75
C THR A 18 -34.28 -23.76 6.40
N THR A 19 -34.74 -22.65 6.91
CA THR A 19 -34.00 -21.40 6.92
C THR A 19 -32.75 -21.61 7.79
N VAL A 20 -31.58 -21.74 7.15
CA VAL A 20 -30.30 -21.66 7.86
C VAL A 20 -30.21 -20.22 8.38
N PRO A 21 -30.11 -19.97 9.69
CA PRO A 21 -29.87 -18.65 10.19
C PRO A 21 -28.52 -18.20 9.61
N SER A 22 -28.51 -17.10 8.84
CA SER A 22 -27.29 -16.39 8.53
C SER A 22 -26.72 -15.94 9.87
N VAL A 23 -25.68 -16.62 10.32
CA VAL A 23 -24.83 -16.10 11.38
C VAL A 23 -24.23 -14.83 10.79
N LEU A 24 -24.77 -13.68 11.18
CA LEU A 24 -24.06 -12.41 11.09
C LEU A 24 -22.82 -12.61 11.95
N GLY A 25 -21.72 -13.04 11.32
CA GLY A 25 -20.42 -13.07 11.96
C GLY A 25 -20.11 -11.63 12.37
N GLY A 26 -20.16 -11.34 13.66
CA GLY A 26 -19.54 -10.14 14.18
C GLY A 26 -18.10 -10.14 13.70
N GLU A 27 -17.64 -9.01 13.15
CA GLU A 27 -16.24 -8.85 12.79
C GLU A 27 -15.40 -9.22 14.01
N ASN A 28 -14.64 -10.29 13.91
CA ASN A 28 -13.77 -10.73 14.99
C ASN A 28 -12.55 -9.80 14.99
N THR A 29 -12.69 -8.64 15.61
CA THR A 29 -11.63 -7.64 15.72
C THR A 29 -10.60 -8.07 16.76
N GLN A 30 -9.81 -9.08 16.45
CA GLN A 30 -8.72 -9.52 17.32
C GLN A 30 -7.52 -8.59 17.12
N THR A 31 -6.84 -8.25 18.22
CA THR A 31 -5.54 -7.58 18.18
C THR A 31 -4.49 -8.48 18.78
N ILE A 32 -3.40 -8.68 18.07
CA ILE A 32 -2.19 -9.34 18.56
C ILE A 32 -1.07 -8.33 18.60
N THR A 33 -0.20 -8.44 19.59
CA THR A 33 0.84 -7.46 19.89
C THR A 33 2.22 -7.97 19.51
N VAL A 34 3.02 -7.11 18.88
CA VAL A 34 4.44 -7.32 18.64
C VAL A 34 5.21 -6.28 19.44
N THR A 35 6.15 -6.69 20.29
CA THR A 35 6.88 -5.78 21.17
C THR A 35 8.39 -6.00 21.09
N GLY A 36 9.16 -4.99 21.49
CA GLY A 36 10.60 -5.11 21.68
C GLY A 36 11.05 -5.27 23.15
N ASP A 37 10.10 -5.37 24.07
CA ASP A 37 10.37 -5.45 25.52
C ASP A 37 10.02 -6.79 26.17
N GLY A 38 9.60 -7.75 25.37
CA GLY A 38 9.25 -9.09 25.83
C GLY A 38 7.82 -9.24 26.37
N SER A 39 6.98 -8.21 26.29
CA SER A 39 5.62 -8.21 26.88
C SER A 39 4.51 -8.57 25.88
N GLY A 40 4.83 -8.76 24.60
CA GLY A 40 3.85 -9.00 23.54
C GLY A 40 3.56 -10.48 23.28
N ASP A 41 2.58 -10.71 22.41
CA ASP A 41 2.30 -12.04 21.87
C ASP A 41 3.48 -12.54 21.02
N TYR A 42 4.16 -11.63 20.33
CA TYR A 42 5.40 -11.84 19.59
C TYR A 42 6.44 -10.83 20.05
N ASN A 43 7.68 -11.29 20.27
CA ASN A 43 8.71 -10.46 20.87
C ASN A 43 9.95 -10.37 20.00
N CYS A 44 10.30 -9.14 19.64
CA CYS A 44 11.45 -8.74 18.84
C CYS A 44 12.63 -8.36 19.77
N ASP A 45 13.85 -8.40 19.24
CA ASP A 45 15.07 -8.04 19.99
C ASP A 45 15.91 -6.95 19.29
N GLY A 46 15.39 -6.40 18.17
CA GLY A 46 16.07 -5.39 17.36
C GLY A 46 16.98 -5.97 16.28
N VAL A 47 16.93 -7.29 16.05
CA VAL A 47 17.71 -7.97 15.00
C VAL A 47 16.80 -8.91 14.23
N ASP A 48 16.73 -8.74 12.91
CA ASP A 48 15.87 -9.57 12.05
C ASP A 48 14.40 -9.67 12.53
N ASP A 49 13.90 -8.61 13.10
CA ASP A 49 12.54 -8.50 13.67
C ASP A 49 11.43 -8.85 12.67
N HIS A 50 11.76 -8.87 11.36
CA HIS A 50 10.83 -9.36 10.33
C HIS A 50 10.38 -10.81 10.57
N VAL A 51 11.14 -11.61 11.29
CA VAL A 51 10.77 -13.01 11.59
C VAL A 51 9.55 -13.04 12.50
N GLN A 52 9.61 -12.33 13.63
CA GLN A 52 8.51 -12.27 14.60
C GLN A 52 7.30 -11.51 14.05
N ILE A 53 7.53 -10.42 13.34
CA ILE A 53 6.45 -9.67 12.70
C ILE A 53 5.75 -10.53 11.64
N ASN A 54 6.49 -11.30 10.84
CA ASN A 54 5.89 -12.20 9.84
C ASN A 54 5.10 -13.35 10.49
N GLN A 55 5.53 -13.88 11.64
CA GLN A 55 4.73 -14.86 12.40
C GLN A 55 3.38 -14.25 12.82
N ALA A 56 3.38 -13.00 13.29
CA ALA A 56 2.15 -12.28 13.63
C ALA A 56 1.28 -12.01 12.39
N LEU A 57 1.88 -11.62 11.27
CA LEU A 57 1.16 -11.40 10.00
C LEU A 57 0.58 -12.69 9.41
N GLU A 58 1.29 -13.81 9.54
CA GLU A 58 0.80 -15.14 9.14
C GLU A 58 -0.40 -15.56 10.00
N PHE A 59 -0.32 -15.36 11.32
CA PHE A 59 -1.45 -15.57 12.20
C PHE A 59 -2.65 -14.70 11.80
N ALA A 60 -2.43 -13.40 11.52
CA ALA A 60 -3.48 -12.49 11.10
C ALA A 60 -4.14 -12.91 9.78
N ALA A 61 -3.36 -13.33 8.80
CA ALA A 61 -3.87 -13.83 7.52
C ALA A 61 -4.73 -15.11 7.66
N ALA A 62 -4.44 -15.94 8.67
CA ALA A 62 -5.23 -17.13 9.00
C ALA A 62 -6.48 -16.80 9.85
N ASN A 63 -6.55 -15.62 10.44
CA ASN A 63 -7.64 -15.16 11.30
C ASN A 63 -8.16 -13.80 10.80
N PRO A 64 -9.03 -13.76 9.80
CA PRO A 64 -9.49 -12.54 9.14
C PRO A 64 -10.02 -11.48 10.13
N GLY A 65 -9.68 -10.20 9.87
CA GLY A 65 -10.04 -9.09 10.75
C GLY A 65 -9.04 -8.83 11.89
N THR A 66 -7.95 -9.58 11.94
CA THR A 66 -6.91 -9.38 12.98
C THR A 66 -6.06 -8.15 12.70
N THR A 67 -5.80 -7.38 13.75
CA THR A 67 -4.81 -6.31 13.78
C THR A 67 -3.51 -6.81 14.38
N VAL A 68 -2.40 -6.66 13.65
CA VAL A 68 -1.04 -6.81 14.16
C VAL A 68 -0.59 -5.45 14.66
N GLN A 69 -0.55 -5.26 15.97
CA GLN A 69 -0.20 -4.01 16.63
C GLN A 69 1.27 -4.02 17.04
N LEU A 70 2.10 -3.26 16.32
CA LEU A 70 3.48 -2.98 16.71
C LEU A 70 3.47 -1.99 17.87
N LYS A 71 4.07 -2.36 18.98
CA LYS A 71 4.11 -1.53 20.18
C LYS A 71 5.27 -0.55 20.12
N GLY A 72 5.04 0.65 20.62
CA GLY A 72 6.01 1.74 20.59
C GLY A 72 6.22 2.43 21.94
N PRO A 73 7.20 3.32 22.00
CA PRO A 73 8.16 3.64 20.93
C PRO A 73 9.24 2.54 20.77
N PHE A 74 9.36 1.96 19.59
CA PHE A 74 10.38 0.95 19.30
C PHE A 74 10.77 0.99 17.81
N THR A 75 12.05 0.68 17.51
CA THR A 75 12.54 0.51 16.15
C THR A 75 12.72 -0.97 15.86
N TYR A 76 11.95 -1.47 14.93
CA TYR A 76 11.99 -2.85 14.44
C TYR A 76 12.95 -2.94 13.27
N ASP A 77 14.14 -3.52 13.47
CA ASP A 77 15.15 -3.68 12.41
C ASP A 77 14.84 -4.93 11.58
N ILE A 78 14.52 -4.72 10.29
CA ILE A 78 14.13 -5.80 9.40
C ILE A 78 15.23 -6.16 8.40
N GLY A 79 15.65 -7.41 8.37
CA GLY A 79 16.56 -8.00 7.39
C GLY A 79 15.87 -8.70 6.24
N GLY A 80 14.55 -8.79 6.25
CA GLY A 80 13.69 -9.40 5.23
C GLY A 80 12.37 -8.67 5.06
N SER A 81 11.61 -9.03 4.02
CA SER A 81 10.32 -8.40 3.73
C SER A 81 9.26 -8.78 4.77
N LEU A 82 8.40 -7.83 5.13
CA LEU A 82 7.16 -8.10 5.85
C LEU A 82 6.09 -8.54 4.83
N LEU A 83 5.45 -9.67 5.08
CA LEU A 83 4.50 -10.31 4.17
C LEU A 83 3.07 -10.11 4.69
N ILE A 84 2.33 -9.18 4.09
CA ILE A 84 0.98 -8.87 4.53
C ILE A 84 -0.07 -9.63 3.68
N GLY A 85 -0.98 -10.33 4.36
CA GLY A 85 -2.05 -11.11 3.74
C GLY A 85 -3.40 -10.39 3.72
N SER A 86 -4.44 -11.10 3.27
CA SER A 86 -5.81 -10.58 3.23
C SER A 86 -6.38 -10.32 4.63
N ASP A 87 -7.35 -9.41 4.70
CA ASP A 87 -8.14 -9.09 5.89
C ASP A 87 -7.27 -8.78 7.13
N THR A 88 -6.09 -8.19 6.90
CA THR A 88 -5.07 -7.92 7.91
C THR A 88 -4.83 -6.42 8.05
N THR A 89 -4.77 -5.95 9.28
CA THR A 89 -4.28 -4.60 9.62
C THR A 89 -2.89 -4.71 10.25
N LEU A 90 -1.92 -3.98 9.70
CA LEU A 90 -0.62 -3.71 10.33
C LEU A 90 -0.63 -2.29 10.88
N ALA A 91 -0.61 -2.15 12.19
CA ALA A 91 -0.70 -0.87 12.88
C ALA A 91 0.50 -0.63 13.80
N GLY A 92 0.87 0.63 13.99
CA GLY A 92 1.91 1.03 14.94
C GLY A 92 1.38 1.96 16.04
N ASP A 93 1.91 1.80 17.24
CA ASP A 93 1.79 2.83 18.28
C ASP A 93 2.63 4.07 17.91
N SER A 94 2.42 5.16 18.61
CA SER A 94 3.25 6.36 18.45
C SER A 94 4.73 6.04 18.61
N GLY A 95 5.57 6.52 17.67
CA GLY A 95 7.02 6.31 17.67
C GLY A 95 7.49 4.95 17.13
N VAL A 96 6.60 4.12 16.60
CA VAL A 96 7.00 2.89 15.90
C VAL A 96 7.72 3.21 14.60
N THR A 97 8.89 2.60 14.42
CA THR A 97 9.66 2.64 13.17
C THR A 97 10.00 1.23 12.71
N ILE A 98 9.62 0.89 11.50
CA ILE A 98 10.12 -0.29 10.78
C ILE A 98 11.31 0.18 9.95
N LYS A 99 12.50 -0.32 10.26
CA LYS A 99 13.75 0.15 9.67
C LYS A 99 14.46 -0.96 8.92
N LEU A 100 14.96 -0.65 7.74
CA LEU A 100 15.78 -1.58 6.98
C LEU A 100 17.15 -1.74 7.67
N ALA A 101 17.50 -2.96 8.04
CA ALA A 101 18.77 -3.30 8.66
C ALA A 101 19.96 -2.96 7.74
N LYS A 102 21.12 -2.72 8.35
CA LYS A 102 22.35 -2.37 7.60
C LYS A 102 23.02 -3.59 6.98
N GLY A 103 23.78 -3.35 5.89
CA GLY A 103 24.68 -4.36 5.32
C GLY A 103 23.98 -5.49 4.56
N LEU A 104 22.69 -5.36 4.26
CA LEU A 104 21.99 -6.34 3.45
C LEU A 104 22.49 -6.29 1.99
N PRO A 105 22.56 -7.42 1.29
CA PRO A 105 22.90 -7.47 -0.14
C PRO A 105 21.71 -6.99 -0.98
N LEU A 106 21.46 -5.68 -0.94
CA LEU A 106 20.41 -5.05 -1.75
C LEU A 106 20.84 -5.01 -3.21
N TRP A 107 20.15 -5.72 -4.04
CA TRP A 107 20.42 -5.78 -5.47
C TRP A 107 19.10 -6.00 -6.24
N GLY A 108 19.12 -5.59 -7.48
CA GLY A 108 17.97 -5.64 -8.36
C GLY A 108 17.75 -4.31 -9.05
N SER A 109 16.85 -4.31 -9.99
CA SER A 109 16.38 -3.12 -10.69
C SER A 109 14.95 -2.78 -10.27
N ARG A 110 14.48 -1.62 -10.68
CA ARG A 110 13.08 -1.22 -10.52
C ARG A 110 12.13 -2.25 -11.16
N GLU A 111 12.48 -2.76 -12.33
CA GLU A 111 11.72 -3.79 -13.03
C GLU A 111 11.70 -5.11 -12.25
N SER A 112 12.78 -5.44 -11.57
CA SER A 112 12.81 -6.59 -10.65
C SER A 112 11.91 -6.38 -9.45
N SER A 113 11.79 -5.15 -8.93
CA SER A 113 10.84 -4.83 -7.86
C SER A 113 9.40 -5.01 -8.31
N ILE A 114 9.06 -4.52 -9.51
CA ILE A 114 7.72 -4.69 -10.08
C ILE A 114 7.41 -6.18 -10.30
N ALA A 115 8.39 -6.93 -10.78
CA ALA A 115 8.27 -8.36 -11.03
C ALA A 115 8.38 -9.21 -9.76
N GLU A 116 8.61 -8.64 -8.61
CA GLU A 116 8.82 -9.32 -7.32
C GLU A 116 9.99 -10.31 -7.28
N LYS A 117 10.90 -10.25 -8.22
CA LYS A 117 11.80 -11.38 -8.43
C LYS A 117 13.17 -11.25 -7.77
N LYS A 118 13.68 -10.07 -7.52
CA LYS A 118 15.09 -9.93 -7.10
C LYS A 118 15.37 -8.77 -6.15
N ALA A 119 14.54 -7.74 -6.11
CA ALA A 119 14.73 -6.63 -5.23
C ALA A 119 14.09 -6.88 -3.87
N MET A 120 14.70 -6.42 -2.82
CA MET A 120 14.07 -6.41 -1.52
C MET A 120 12.89 -5.45 -1.52
N ILE A 121 11.80 -5.86 -0.91
CA ILE A 121 10.62 -5.06 -0.65
C ILE A 121 10.39 -5.10 0.85
N MET A 122 10.40 -3.95 1.51
CA MET A 122 10.26 -3.90 2.97
C MET A 122 8.88 -4.39 3.42
N ILE A 123 7.82 -3.92 2.75
CA ILE A 123 6.44 -4.39 3.01
C ILE A 123 5.87 -4.90 1.69
N ARG A 124 5.54 -6.18 1.65
CA ARG A 124 5.01 -6.85 0.47
C ARG A 124 3.60 -7.36 0.72
N GLY A 125 2.67 -7.00 -0.17
CA GLY A 125 1.36 -7.61 -0.27
C GLY A 125 1.10 -8.07 -1.70
N GLY A 126 0.52 -9.25 -1.87
CA GLY A 126 0.21 -9.78 -3.19
C GLY A 126 -1.01 -10.69 -3.19
N SER A 127 -1.90 -10.49 -4.18
CA SER A 127 -3.16 -11.26 -4.31
C SER A 127 -3.98 -11.28 -3.03
N ALA A 128 -4.13 -10.10 -2.41
CA ALA A 128 -4.78 -9.93 -1.12
C ALA A 128 -6.06 -9.07 -1.25
N SER A 129 -6.88 -9.07 -0.23
CA SER A 129 -8.03 -8.18 -0.08
C SER A 129 -8.08 -7.56 1.31
N ASN A 130 -8.67 -6.37 1.41
CA ASN A 130 -8.90 -5.68 2.68
C ASN A 130 -7.64 -5.53 3.55
N VAL A 131 -6.57 -5.01 2.95
CA VAL A 131 -5.30 -4.76 3.63
C VAL A 131 -5.28 -3.35 4.19
N LYS A 132 -4.87 -3.19 5.44
CA LYS A 132 -4.68 -1.88 6.06
C LYS A 132 -3.28 -1.76 6.67
N ILE A 133 -2.61 -0.62 6.44
CA ILE A 133 -1.33 -0.27 7.05
C ILE A 133 -1.49 1.13 7.65
N GLU A 134 -1.23 1.27 8.95
CA GLU A 134 -1.51 2.54 9.60
C GLU A 134 -0.57 2.92 10.74
N ASN A 135 -0.41 4.25 10.92
CA ASN A 135 0.18 4.88 12.11
C ASN A 135 1.60 4.40 12.45
N LEU A 136 2.48 4.27 11.45
CA LEU A 136 3.86 3.85 11.66
C LEU A 136 4.83 4.59 10.72
N THR A 137 6.10 4.50 11.02
CA THR A 137 7.17 4.98 10.13
C THR A 137 7.87 3.80 9.46
N VAL A 138 8.11 3.92 8.15
CA VAL A 138 8.95 3.01 7.38
C VAL A 138 10.20 3.76 6.98
N ASP A 139 11.37 3.34 7.49
CA ASP A 139 12.67 3.95 7.22
C ASP A 139 13.53 3.01 6.36
N GLY A 140 13.80 3.44 5.15
CA GLY A 140 14.57 2.67 4.17
C GLY A 140 16.09 2.72 4.38
N SER A 141 16.60 3.40 5.40
CA SER A 141 18.05 3.48 5.70
C SER A 141 18.91 3.86 4.50
N GLN A 142 18.41 4.70 3.60
CA GLN A 142 19.02 5.01 2.30
C GLN A 142 20.50 5.45 2.42
N SER A 143 20.83 6.22 3.46
CA SER A 143 22.21 6.70 3.68
C SER A 143 23.21 5.58 4.01
N ASP A 144 22.74 4.44 4.49
CA ASP A 144 23.59 3.29 4.80
C ASP A 144 23.97 2.50 3.54
N TYR A 145 23.21 2.66 2.46
CA TYR A 145 23.43 1.98 1.18
C TYR A 145 23.93 2.91 0.09
N TYR A 146 23.39 4.13 0.05
CA TYR A 146 23.74 5.11 -0.98
C TYR A 146 23.87 6.50 -0.37
N PRO A 147 25.06 7.13 -0.45
CA PRO A 147 25.24 8.51 -0.06
C PRO A 147 24.38 9.43 -0.95
N GLY A 148 23.52 10.20 -0.35
CA GLY A 148 22.59 11.08 -1.06
C GLY A 148 21.36 10.35 -1.64
N ILE A 149 20.44 11.11 -2.21
CA ILE A 149 19.25 10.59 -2.87
C ILE A 149 19.64 10.05 -4.23
N ARG A 150 19.19 8.86 -4.57
CA ARG A 150 19.50 8.22 -5.85
C ARG A 150 18.23 7.90 -6.63
N LEU A 151 18.29 8.13 -7.95
CA LEU A 151 17.21 7.73 -8.87
C LEU A 151 17.09 6.21 -8.97
N GLY A 152 15.88 5.77 -9.08
CA GLY A 152 15.29 4.45 -9.08
C GLY A 152 15.88 3.35 -9.94
N THR A 153 17.17 3.11 -9.86
CA THR A 153 17.78 1.95 -10.55
C THR A 153 18.08 0.78 -9.62
N SER A 154 17.84 0.93 -8.37
CA SER A 154 18.21 -0.04 -7.34
C SER A 154 17.06 -0.14 -6.39
N SER A 155 16.97 -1.07 -5.91
CA SER A 155 17.32 -2.11 -5.10
C SER A 155 16.15 -2.53 -4.26
N TYR A 156 15.29 -1.61 -3.77
CA TYR A 156 14.10 -1.94 -2.99
C TYR A 156 13.07 -0.81 -2.99
N ASN A 157 11.81 -1.19 -2.95
CA ASN A 157 10.70 -0.32 -2.59
C ASN A 157 10.44 -0.43 -1.09
N MET A 158 9.92 0.65 -0.48
CA MET A 158 9.53 0.58 0.92
C MET A 158 8.23 -0.21 1.09
N ALA A 159 7.27 -0.05 0.19
CA ALA A 159 6.11 -0.93 0.12
C ALA A 159 5.75 -1.25 -1.32
N THR A 160 5.38 -2.51 -1.59
CA THR A 160 4.87 -2.96 -2.90
C THR A 160 3.66 -3.83 -2.69
N ILE A 161 2.53 -3.40 -3.23
CA ILE A 161 1.24 -4.11 -3.13
C ILE A 161 0.75 -4.42 -4.54
N ILE A 162 0.54 -5.69 -4.84
CA ILE A 162 0.16 -6.16 -6.18
C ILE A 162 -1.09 -7.02 -6.10
N ASN A 163 -2.03 -6.84 -7.04
CA ASN A 163 -3.29 -7.59 -7.13
C ASN A 163 -4.10 -7.50 -5.82
N CYS A 164 -4.16 -6.34 -5.18
CA CYS A 164 -4.93 -6.14 -3.95
C CYS A 164 -6.27 -5.48 -4.26
N ASN A 165 -7.34 -5.99 -3.67
CA ASN A 165 -8.65 -5.35 -3.70
C ASN A 165 -9.02 -4.83 -2.31
N GLY A 166 -9.10 -3.52 -2.16
CA GLY A 166 -9.29 -2.88 -0.87
C GLY A 166 -7.96 -2.72 -0.12
N LEU A 167 -7.25 -1.64 -0.41
CA LEU A 167 -6.02 -1.25 0.29
C LEU A 167 -6.24 0.10 0.97
N THR A 168 -5.92 0.18 2.25
CA THR A 168 -5.86 1.45 2.98
C THR A 168 -4.47 1.65 3.57
N ILE A 169 -3.84 2.80 3.27
CA ILE A 169 -2.60 3.25 3.91
C ILE A 169 -2.89 4.60 4.53
N GLN A 170 -2.80 4.68 5.85
CA GLN A 170 -3.23 5.86 6.59
C GLN A 170 -2.22 6.26 7.69
N GLY A 171 -1.87 7.54 7.76
CA GLY A 171 -0.99 8.05 8.81
C GLY A 171 0.40 7.45 8.81
N VAL A 172 0.88 6.96 7.66
CA VAL A 172 2.20 6.32 7.52
C VAL A 172 3.22 7.33 7.03
N THR A 173 4.40 7.32 7.64
CA THR A 173 5.57 8.05 7.14
C THR A 173 6.51 7.09 6.43
N PHE A 174 6.81 7.33 5.16
CA PHE A 174 7.86 6.68 4.40
C PHE A 174 9.05 7.62 4.29
N GLN A 175 10.22 7.19 4.74
CA GLN A 175 11.41 8.05 4.70
C GLN A 175 12.68 7.29 4.33
N ASN A 176 13.65 8.02 3.79
CA ASN A 176 14.99 7.51 3.48
C ASN A 176 14.98 6.26 2.58
N GLY A 177 14.13 6.23 1.54
CA GLY A 177 14.02 5.11 0.61
C GLY A 177 14.94 5.22 -0.61
N CYS A 178 15.35 4.10 -1.19
CA CYS A 178 16.20 4.09 -2.39
C CYS A 178 15.43 4.07 -3.71
N ASN A 179 14.19 3.62 -3.71
CA ASN A 179 13.31 3.57 -4.89
C ASN A 179 11.94 4.15 -4.54
N ASP A 180 10.84 3.58 -5.03
CA ASP A 180 9.50 4.05 -4.73
C ASP A 180 9.20 3.90 -3.23
N ALA A 181 8.57 4.91 -2.64
CA ALA A 181 8.06 4.77 -1.29
C ALA A 181 6.89 3.76 -1.30
N LEU A 182 6.00 3.87 -2.28
CA LEU A 182 4.84 3.01 -2.41
C LEU A 182 4.57 2.69 -3.89
N LEU A 183 4.74 1.41 -4.26
CA LEU A 183 4.32 0.86 -5.54
C LEU A 183 3.01 0.08 -5.36
N ILE A 184 1.98 0.45 -6.11
CA ILE A 184 0.70 -0.27 -6.16
C ILE A 184 0.45 -0.68 -7.60
N SER A 185 0.25 -1.98 -7.83
CA SER A 185 0.08 -2.51 -9.17
C SER A 185 -1.12 -3.44 -9.26
N LYS A 186 -1.87 -3.35 -10.38
CA LYS A 186 -2.98 -4.24 -10.71
C LYS A 186 -3.99 -4.41 -9.56
N SER A 187 -4.23 -3.33 -8.85
CA SER A 187 -5.04 -3.29 -7.63
C SER A 187 -6.31 -2.47 -7.82
N SER A 188 -7.23 -2.58 -6.89
CA SER A 188 -8.49 -1.82 -6.92
C SER A 188 -8.90 -1.36 -5.53
N ASN A 189 -9.75 -0.29 -5.49
CA ASN A 189 -10.29 0.25 -4.24
C ASN A 189 -9.18 0.65 -3.25
N VAL A 190 -8.30 1.56 -3.68
CA VAL A 190 -7.12 1.98 -2.94
C VAL A 190 -7.35 3.35 -2.28
N MET A 191 -7.06 3.45 -0.99
CA MET A 191 -7.07 4.69 -0.21
C MET A 191 -5.69 4.96 0.38
N ILE A 192 -5.12 6.11 0.07
CA ILE A 192 -3.88 6.64 0.67
C ILE A 192 -4.25 7.96 1.31
N ASP A 193 -4.20 8.04 2.63
CA ASP A 193 -4.65 9.20 3.40
C ASP A 193 -3.64 9.60 4.47
N SER A 194 -3.35 10.88 4.56
CA SER A 194 -2.47 11.43 5.62
C SER A 194 -1.09 10.77 5.67
N VAL A 195 -0.53 10.46 4.48
CA VAL A 195 0.80 9.86 4.33
C VAL A 195 1.85 10.96 4.18
N THR A 196 3.01 10.75 4.78
CA THR A 196 4.18 11.59 4.53
C THR A 196 5.25 10.77 3.81
N VAL A 197 5.72 11.28 2.66
CA VAL A 197 6.89 10.72 1.97
C VAL A 197 8.01 11.74 2.03
N ASN A 198 9.13 11.38 2.63
CA ASN A 198 10.29 12.25 2.72
C ASN A 198 11.58 11.52 2.33
N LYS A 199 12.24 12.01 1.30
CA LYS A 199 13.54 11.49 0.85
C LYS A 199 13.43 10.04 0.34
N CYS A 200 12.84 9.87 -0.83
CA CYS A 200 12.85 8.59 -1.57
C CYS A 200 13.53 8.72 -2.93
N GLY A 201 14.09 7.62 -3.40
CA GLY A 201 14.94 7.57 -4.58
C GLY A 201 14.19 7.55 -5.91
N HIS A 202 12.88 7.50 -5.90
CA HIS A 202 12.04 7.54 -7.09
C HIS A 202 10.66 8.16 -6.80
N ASP A 203 9.55 7.48 -7.07
CA ASP A 203 8.21 8.03 -6.87
C ASP A 203 7.76 7.98 -5.39
N GLY A 204 6.96 8.93 -4.98
CA GLY A 204 6.28 8.86 -3.69
C GLY A 204 5.20 7.78 -3.73
N VAL A 205 4.27 7.87 -4.67
CA VAL A 205 3.26 6.85 -4.97
C VAL A 205 3.32 6.54 -6.46
N TYR A 206 3.58 5.29 -6.80
CA TYR A 206 3.47 4.79 -8.16
C TYR A 206 2.28 3.83 -8.28
N ALA A 207 1.21 4.28 -8.90
CA ALA A 207 0.02 3.47 -9.19
C ALA A 207 0.07 2.99 -10.64
N TYR A 208 0.14 1.67 -10.84
CA TYR A 208 0.28 1.04 -12.14
C TYR A 208 -0.86 0.07 -12.40
N HIS A 209 -1.70 0.34 -13.40
CA HIS A 209 -2.92 -0.44 -13.69
C HIS A 209 -3.85 -0.58 -12.48
N VAL A 210 -4.19 0.54 -11.85
CA VAL A 210 -5.07 0.57 -10.67
C VAL A 210 -6.47 1.06 -11.06
N ASN A 211 -7.49 0.42 -10.50
CA ASN A 211 -8.88 0.80 -10.67
C ASN A 211 -9.49 1.31 -9.36
N GLY A 212 -9.74 2.60 -9.26
CA GLY A 212 -10.19 3.26 -8.03
C GLY A 212 -9.03 3.49 -7.06
N ILE A 213 -8.41 4.67 -7.13
CA ILE A 213 -7.40 5.10 -6.17
C ILE A 213 -7.68 6.54 -5.73
N THR A 214 -7.59 6.76 -4.42
CA THR A 214 -7.60 8.11 -3.85
C THR A 214 -6.32 8.35 -3.05
N VAL A 215 -5.59 9.41 -3.41
CA VAL A 215 -4.43 9.93 -2.67
C VAL A 215 -4.80 11.30 -2.12
N LYS A 216 -4.90 11.42 -0.80
CA LYS A 216 -5.37 12.67 -0.19
C LYS A 216 -4.65 13.03 1.10
N ASN A 217 -4.72 14.35 1.46
CA ASN A 217 -4.24 14.90 2.72
C ASN A 217 -2.78 14.52 3.04
N SER A 218 -1.98 14.29 2.00
CA SER A 218 -0.65 13.70 2.12
C SER A 218 0.43 14.72 1.74
N LYS A 219 1.65 14.48 2.23
CA LYS A 219 2.78 15.36 2.02
C LYS A 219 3.94 14.61 1.36
N PHE A 220 4.42 15.13 0.24
CA PHE A 220 5.50 14.56 -0.55
C PHE A 220 6.68 15.53 -0.60
N ILE A 221 7.80 15.15 0.02
CA ILE A 221 8.98 15.98 0.20
C ILE A 221 10.22 15.22 -0.31
N ASN A 222 11.13 15.91 -1.02
CA ASN A 222 12.46 15.38 -1.35
C ASN A 222 12.47 13.98 -2.00
N ARG A 223 11.61 13.73 -2.99
CA ARG A 223 11.72 12.55 -3.87
C ARG A 223 12.52 12.93 -5.12
N THR A 224 13.07 11.94 -5.79
CA THR A 224 13.87 12.19 -7.00
C THR A 224 13.06 12.06 -8.29
N ASN A 225 11.86 11.56 -8.23
CA ASN A 225 10.89 11.54 -9.33
C ASN A 225 9.57 12.17 -8.88
N SER A 226 8.42 11.68 -9.33
CA SER A 226 7.12 12.31 -9.09
C SER A 226 6.59 12.07 -7.67
N SER A 227 5.81 13.02 -7.14
CA SER A 227 5.11 12.81 -5.87
C SER A 227 4.09 11.70 -6.01
N VAL A 228 3.25 11.78 -7.04
CA VAL A 228 2.27 10.75 -7.41
C VAL A 228 2.39 10.51 -8.91
N ARG A 229 2.47 9.24 -9.29
CA ARG A 229 2.40 8.79 -10.68
C ARG A 229 1.17 7.91 -10.86
N PHE A 230 0.32 8.28 -11.80
CA PHE A 230 -0.77 7.46 -12.30
C PHE A 230 -0.41 6.92 -13.68
N ASP A 231 -0.19 5.62 -13.78
CA ASP A 231 0.09 4.93 -15.03
C ASP A 231 -1.01 3.91 -15.32
N SER A 232 -1.80 4.19 -16.34
CA SER A 232 -2.93 3.35 -16.73
C SER A 232 -3.94 3.16 -15.59
N VAL A 233 -4.35 4.27 -14.98
CA VAL A 233 -5.29 4.33 -13.86
C VAL A 233 -6.70 4.67 -14.35
N THR A 234 -7.69 3.98 -13.80
CA THR A 234 -9.12 4.31 -13.93
C THR A 234 -9.66 4.75 -12.56
N ASP A 235 -10.52 5.79 -12.54
CA ASP A 235 -11.13 6.33 -11.33
C ASP A 235 -10.07 6.75 -10.28
N GLY A 236 -9.15 7.64 -10.70
CA GLY A 236 -8.05 8.14 -9.87
C GLY A 236 -8.32 9.53 -9.32
N VAL A 237 -8.12 9.73 -8.02
CA VAL A 237 -8.27 11.01 -7.33
C VAL A 237 -6.98 11.38 -6.59
N MET A 238 -6.48 12.61 -6.82
CA MET A 238 -5.41 13.23 -6.04
C MET A 238 -5.92 14.53 -5.43
N LYS A 239 -6.10 14.59 -4.10
CA LYS A 239 -6.80 15.71 -3.47
C LYS A 239 -6.15 16.21 -2.18
N ASN A 240 -6.04 17.54 -2.04
CA ASN A 240 -5.56 18.19 -0.82
C ASN A 240 -4.16 17.72 -0.38
N ASN A 241 -3.25 17.48 -1.31
CA ASN A 241 -1.89 17.07 -1.00
C ASN A 241 -0.92 18.26 -1.14
N GLU A 242 0.18 18.21 -0.41
CA GLU A 242 1.32 19.12 -0.57
C GLU A 242 2.48 18.37 -1.25
N CYS A 243 2.99 18.93 -2.35
CA CYS A 243 4.09 18.37 -3.12
C CYS A 243 5.20 19.41 -3.28
N THR A 244 6.36 19.12 -2.69
CA THR A 244 7.50 20.05 -2.67
C THR A 244 8.84 19.33 -2.70
N THR A 245 9.92 20.08 -2.91
CA THR A 245 11.29 19.58 -2.77
C THR A 245 12.21 20.69 -2.33
N SER A 246 13.25 20.38 -1.58
CA SER A 246 14.34 21.29 -1.26
C SER A 246 15.51 21.21 -2.24
N GLY A 247 15.43 20.39 -3.28
CA GLY A 247 16.43 20.23 -4.32
C GLY A 247 16.30 18.91 -5.06
N GLY A 248 16.36 18.95 -6.38
CA GLY A 248 16.08 17.80 -7.23
C GLY A 248 14.58 17.46 -7.29
N GLY A 249 14.25 16.28 -7.78
CA GLY A 249 12.86 15.84 -7.90
C GLY A 249 12.28 16.05 -9.29
N TYR A 250 11.02 15.71 -9.44
CA TYR A 250 10.25 15.79 -10.68
C TYR A 250 8.86 16.35 -10.40
N ALA A 251 7.82 15.92 -11.11
CA ALA A 251 6.48 16.48 -11.02
C ALA A 251 5.77 16.22 -9.68
N GLY A 252 4.80 17.04 -9.37
CA GLY A 252 3.82 16.77 -8.32
C GLY A 252 2.90 15.63 -8.73
N LEU A 253 2.35 15.68 -9.95
CA LEU A 253 1.55 14.63 -10.56
C LEU A 253 2.12 14.25 -11.92
N GLU A 254 2.39 12.98 -12.13
CA GLU A 254 2.76 12.42 -13.43
C GLU A 254 1.63 11.52 -13.94
N LEU A 255 1.18 11.79 -15.14
CA LEU A 255 0.15 11.06 -15.84
C LEU A 255 0.76 10.28 -17.01
N GLN A 256 0.54 8.97 -17.08
CA GLN A 256 1.10 8.09 -18.08
C GLN A 256 0.11 7.01 -18.51
N GLY A 257 0.23 6.51 -19.74
CA GLY A 257 -0.55 5.40 -20.25
C GLY A 257 -2.05 5.71 -20.45
N ASN A 258 -2.90 4.73 -20.26
CA ASN A 258 -4.35 4.86 -20.46
C ASN A 258 -5.04 5.34 -19.19
N LEU A 259 -5.55 6.56 -19.21
CA LEU A 259 -6.16 7.21 -18.05
C LEU A 259 -7.64 7.47 -18.27
N LYS A 260 -8.46 7.16 -17.29
CA LYS A 260 -9.90 7.39 -17.33
C LYS A 260 -10.43 7.89 -16.00
N ASN A 261 -11.26 8.96 -16.02
CA ASN A 261 -11.86 9.55 -14.85
C ASN A 261 -10.79 9.93 -13.78
N ILE A 262 -9.89 10.81 -14.13
CA ILE A 262 -8.85 11.30 -13.22
C ILE A 262 -9.23 12.69 -12.72
N GLU A 263 -9.18 12.89 -11.41
CA GLU A 263 -9.34 14.18 -10.75
C GLU A 263 -8.11 14.55 -9.96
N ALA A 264 -7.63 15.78 -10.11
CA ALA A 264 -6.61 16.36 -9.26
C ALA A 264 -7.06 17.75 -8.78
N SER A 265 -7.41 17.88 -7.51
CA SER A 265 -8.00 19.12 -6.97
C SER A 265 -7.51 19.48 -5.56
N GLY A 266 -7.45 20.78 -5.27
CA GLY A 266 -7.07 21.29 -3.95
C GLY A 266 -5.62 20.99 -3.54
N ASN A 267 -4.77 20.55 -4.45
CA ASN A 267 -3.37 20.26 -4.14
C ASN A 267 -2.52 21.52 -4.14
N TYR A 268 -1.49 21.54 -3.33
CA TYR A 268 -0.48 22.58 -3.30
C TYR A 268 0.85 22.04 -3.85
N PHE A 269 1.19 22.48 -5.05
CA PHE A 269 2.45 22.16 -5.72
C PHE A 269 3.38 23.36 -5.62
N HIS A 270 4.55 23.21 -5.02
CA HIS A 270 5.48 24.33 -4.91
C HIS A 270 6.94 23.91 -4.91
N ASP A 271 7.79 24.81 -5.37
CA ASP A 271 9.25 24.66 -5.41
C ASP A 271 9.68 23.38 -6.17
N LEU A 272 8.97 23.05 -7.25
CA LEU A 272 9.29 21.91 -8.10
C LEU A 272 10.17 22.36 -9.28
N PRO A 273 11.23 21.59 -9.63
CA PRO A 273 12.16 21.95 -10.72
C PRO A 273 11.57 21.78 -12.12
N VAL A 274 10.36 21.26 -12.22
CA VAL A 274 9.64 21.00 -13.47
C VAL A 274 8.15 21.36 -13.26
N PRO A 275 7.34 21.41 -14.33
CA PRO A 275 5.90 21.66 -14.20
C PRO A 275 5.22 20.78 -13.17
N ALA A 276 4.28 21.36 -12.43
CA ALA A 276 3.54 20.67 -11.36
C ALA A 276 2.87 19.38 -11.83
N VAL A 277 2.36 19.38 -13.08
CA VAL A 277 1.73 18.21 -13.71
C VAL A 277 2.41 17.92 -15.05
N ILE A 278 2.81 16.68 -15.24
CA ILE A 278 3.45 16.20 -16.47
C ILE A 278 2.64 15.06 -17.07
N ARG A 279 2.51 15.06 -18.39
CA ARG A 279 1.85 14.02 -19.18
C ARG A 279 2.87 13.32 -20.08
N LEU A 280 2.99 12.00 -19.96
CA LEU A 280 3.93 11.19 -20.75
C LEU A 280 3.19 10.07 -21.48
N ASN A 281 3.10 10.16 -22.81
CA ASN A 281 2.48 9.13 -23.65
C ASN A 281 1.09 8.73 -23.15
N THR A 282 0.23 9.71 -22.86
CA THR A 282 -1.10 9.50 -22.29
C THR A 282 -2.15 9.31 -23.37
N GLN A 283 -3.13 8.44 -23.08
CA GLN A 283 -4.47 8.45 -23.69
C GLN A 283 -5.46 8.75 -22.57
N GLU A 284 -6.13 9.88 -22.67
CA GLU A 284 -6.92 10.43 -21.57
C GLU A 284 -8.42 10.47 -21.93
N THR A 285 -9.25 10.02 -21.00
CA THR A 285 -10.70 10.19 -21.05
C THR A 285 -11.18 10.74 -19.72
N ASN A 286 -11.82 11.92 -19.74
CA ASN A 286 -12.36 12.57 -18.55
C ASN A 286 -11.27 12.81 -17.47
N VAL A 287 -10.24 13.59 -17.82
CA VAL A 287 -9.19 14.04 -16.88
C VAL A 287 -9.45 15.50 -16.50
N ASN A 288 -9.68 15.77 -15.24
CA ASN A 288 -9.98 17.07 -14.69
C ASN A 288 -8.93 17.49 -13.62
N ILE A 289 -8.25 18.61 -13.89
CA ILE A 289 -7.23 19.16 -12.99
C ILE A 289 -7.63 20.60 -12.71
N HIS A 290 -8.08 20.85 -11.48
CA HIS A 290 -8.68 22.14 -11.13
C HIS A 290 -8.43 22.53 -9.66
N ASP A 291 -8.63 23.79 -9.32
CA ASP A 291 -8.54 24.32 -7.96
C ASP A 291 -7.24 23.99 -7.21
N ASN A 292 -6.13 23.78 -7.95
CA ASN A 292 -4.82 23.54 -7.37
C ASN A 292 -4.06 24.85 -7.24
N ARG A 293 -3.30 24.98 -6.16
CA ARG A 293 -2.34 26.05 -5.97
C ARG A 293 -0.98 25.64 -6.48
N ILE A 294 -0.39 26.45 -7.37
CA ILE A 294 0.92 26.18 -8.00
C ILE A 294 1.82 27.39 -7.78
N GLU A 295 3.01 27.16 -7.19
CA GLU A 295 3.99 28.21 -6.93
C GLU A 295 5.42 27.69 -7.23
N ASN A 296 6.23 28.50 -7.89
CA ASN A 296 7.63 28.19 -8.18
C ASN A 296 7.82 26.79 -8.81
N CYS A 297 7.04 26.45 -9.82
CA CYS A 297 7.11 25.18 -10.55
C CYS A 297 7.48 25.43 -12.02
N GLY A 298 8.38 24.62 -12.61
CA GLY A 298 8.71 24.64 -14.05
C GLY A 298 10.06 25.18 -14.39
#